data_9f00721ed1eba7332118dc66b2c207cf
#
_entry.id   9f00721ed1eba7332118dc66b2c207cf
#
_cell.length_a   1.000
_cell.length_b   1.000
_cell.length_c   1.000
_cell.angle_alpha   90.00
_cell.angle_beta   90.00
_cell.angle_gamma   90.00
#
_symmetry.space_group_name_H-M   'P 1'
#
loop_
_entity.id
_entity.type
_entity.pdbx_description
1 polymer ?
#
loop_
_entity_poly.entity_id
_entity_poly.type
_entity_poly.pdbx_seq_one_letter_code
_entity_poly.pdbx_strand_id
1 'polypeptide(L)'
;MTRSRLLGPGLGVLTAALVVSASPPVSAEPVAGAATYTVTGYGYGHGHGMSQYGAQGAANQGLTWKQIVGFYYPGTRLGRAHGPLKVLITADKRDVVVDARAGLRLTRLAGRKTFRLDKVRPRATRWQLLPKGSKSVISYRAPGRGGWTKWTAFPGSAQFSAGNKPLTLRLPHQEAVSYRGALRSVERHTVNVLSLDSYVRGVVPREVPAEWPAEAVRAQSVAARTYAAFERANATSYYDICDTESCQVYGGVDDEH
;
A
#
# COMPACT_ATOMS: atom_id res chain seq x y z
N MET A 1 -5.69 -82.46 -21.87
CA MET A 1 -6.82 -83.38 -21.51
C MET A 1 -7.94 -82.47 -21.01
N THR A 2 -8.94 -82.33 -21.59
CA THR A 2 -10.16 -82.86 -22.14
C THR A 2 -11.14 -81.68 -22.16
N ARG A 3 -11.54 -81.16 -23.29
CA ARG A 3 -12.84 -81.34 -24.01
C ARG A 3 -14.06 -81.32 -23.08
N SER A 4 -15.18 -80.55 -23.26
CA SER A 4 -15.99 -80.40 -24.48
C SER A 4 -17.21 -79.48 -24.24
N ARG A 5 -17.57 -78.80 -25.27
CA ARG A 5 -18.88 -78.67 -25.97
C ARG A 5 -20.00 -77.91 -25.24
N LEU A 6 -20.41 -76.80 -25.82
CA LEU A 6 -21.44 -76.58 -26.85
C LEU A 6 -22.92 -76.85 -26.36
N LEU A 7 -23.72 -75.77 -26.38
CA LEU A 7 -25.01 -75.69 -27.09
C LEU A 7 -25.63 -74.30 -26.85
N GLY A 8 -25.84 -73.55 -27.94
CA GLY A 8 -26.76 -72.43 -28.00
C GLY A 8 -28.12 -72.94 -28.49
N PRO A 9 -29.04 -72.16 -29.07
CA PRO A 9 -29.31 -70.72 -29.01
C PRO A 9 -30.75 -70.43 -28.56
N GLY A 10 -31.05 -69.24 -28.21
CA GLY A 10 -32.42 -68.77 -28.00
C GLY A 10 -32.53 -67.30 -28.34
N LEU A 11 -32.95 -67.03 -29.55
CA LEU A 11 -33.25 -65.66 -30.07
C LEU A 11 -34.59 -65.28 -29.45
N GLY A 12 -34.59 -64.40 -28.47
CA GLY A 12 -35.79 -63.74 -27.94
C GLY A 12 -35.77 -62.26 -28.31
N VAL A 13 -36.46 -61.87 -29.33
CA VAL A 13 -36.69 -60.46 -29.71
C VAL A 13 -37.71 -59.89 -28.72
N LEU A 14 -37.21 -59.11 -27.78
CA LEU A 14 -38.01 -58.26 -26.91
C LEU A 14 -38.15 -56.90 -27.58
N THR A 15 -39.28 -56.61 -28.21
CA THR A 15 -39.67 -55.29 -28.68
C THR A 15 -40.09 -54.44 -27.49
N ALA A 16 -39.16 -53.61 -27.01
CA ALA A 16 -39.47 -52.60 -26.01
C ALA A 16 -40.14 -51.41 -26.72
N ALA A 17 -41.41 -51.26 -26.49
CA ALA A 17 -42.14 -50.05 -26.91
C ALA A 17 -41.69 -48.86 -26.08
N LEU A 18 -40.96 -47.89 -26.72
CA LEU A 18 -40.62 -46.63 -26.12
C LEU A 18 -41.89 -45.77 -26.02
N VAL A 19 -42.46 -45.67 -24.82
CA VAL A 19 -43.51 -44.68 -24.53
C VAL A 19 -42.81 -43.34 -24.31
N VAL A 20 -42.79 -42.49 -25.38
CA VAL A 20 -42.34 -41.10 -25.25
C VAL A 20 -43.44 -40.32 -24.54
N SER A 21 -43.30 -40.08 -23.30
CA SER A 21 -44.13 -39.15 -22.54
C SER A 21 -43.82 -37.75 -22.97
N ALA A 22 -44.67 -37.15 -23.80
CA ALA A 22 -44.54 -35.73 -24.11
C ALA A 22 -44.92 -34.91 -22.88
N SER A 23 -43.88 -34.35 -22.21
CA SER A 23 -44.10 -33.35 -21.18
C SER A 23 -44.73 -32.10 -21.79
N PRO A 24 -45.78 -31.50 -21.20
CA PRO A 24 -46.32 -30.26 -21.67
C PRO A 24 -45.27 -29.16 -21.66
N PRO A 25 -45.31 -28.21 -22.60
CA PRO A 25 -44.37 -27.09 -22.58
C PRO A 25 -44.58 -26.30 -21.29
N VAL A 26 -43.50 -26.17 -20.50
CA VAL A 26 -43.47 -25.23 -19.37
C VAL A 26 -43.54 -23.85 -19.97
N SER A 27 -44.70 -23.21 -19.83
CA SER A 27 -44.83 -21.77 -20.14
C SER A 27 -43.92 -21.03 -19.13
N ALA A 28 -42.83 -20.50 -19.64
CA ALA A 28 -42.01 -19.57 -18.85
C ALA A 28 -42.88 -18.35 -18.55
N GLU A 29 -43.25 -18.16 -17.31
CA GLU A 29 -43.85 -16.88 -16.92
C GLU A 29 -42.89 -15.76 -17.26
N PRO A 30 -43.37 -14.61 -17.77
CA PRO A 30 -42.49 -13.48 -18.03
C PRO A 30 -41.82 -13.07 -16.71
N VAL A 31 -40.50 -13.18 -16.66
CA VAL A 31 -39.71 -12.61 -15.58
C VAL A 31 -40.09 -11.15 -15.48
N ALA A 32 -40.73 -10.76 -14.38
CA ALA A 32 -41.09 -9.37 -14.12
C ALA A 32 -39.83 -8.52 -14.41
N GLY A 33 -39.97 -7.61 -15.39
CA GLY A 33 -38.87 -6.81 -15.88
C GLY A 33 -38.17 -6.15 -14.68
N ALA A 34 -36.83 -6.29 -14.59
CA ALA A 34 -36.06 -5.71 -13.53
C ALA A 34 -36.44 -4.22 -13.39
N ALA A 35 -36.91 -3.83 -12.21
CA ALA A 35 -37.28 -2.46 -11.94
C ALA A 35 -36.04 -1.56 -12.16
N THR A 36 -36.14 -0.67 -13.13
CA THR A 36 -35.06 0.30 -13.41
C THR A 36 -35.24 1.48 -12.48
N TYR A 37 -34.22 1.71 -11.63
CA TYR A 37 -34.17 2.89 -10.77
C TYR A 37 -33.27 3.92 -11.43
N THR A 38 -33.73 5.13 -11.61
CA THR A 38 -32.90 6.25 -12.06
C THR A 38 -32.34 6.95 -10.84
N VAL A 39 -31.01 6.97 -10.71
CA VAL A 39 -30.31 7.71 -9.66
C VAL A 39 -29.69 8.95 -10.31
N THR A 40 -30.09 10.13 -9.84
CA THR A 40 -29.49 11.39 -10.27
C THR A 40 -28.56 11.88 -9.17
N GLY A 41 -27.31 12.17 -9.51
CA GLY A 41 -26.29 12.64 -8.56
C GLY A 41 -25.32 13.59 -9.21
N TYR A 42 -24.58 14.34 -8.39
CA TYR A 42 -23.52 15.25 -8.82
C TYR A 42 -22.23 14.90 -8.10
N GLY A 43 -21.07 15.12 -8.76
CA GLY A 43 -19.75 14.93 -8.19
C GLY A 43 -19.00 13.75 -8.79
N TYR A 44 -17.78 13.56 -8.27
CA TYR A 44 -16.86 12.50 -8.66
C TYR A 44 -16.47 11.68 -7.42
N GLY A 45 -16.17 10.41 -7.63
CA GLY A 45 -15.66 9.53 -6.58
C GLY A 45 -16.72 8.59 -6.01
N HIS A 46 -16.33 7.86 -4.95
CA HIS A 46 -17.09 6.73 -4.39
C HIS A 46 -18.19 7.13 -3.38
N GLY A 47 -18.32 8.42 -3.05
CA GLY A 47 -19.36 8.93 -2.14
C GLY A 47 -19.17 8.56 -0.66
N HIS A 48 -18.02 8.01 -0.26
CA HIS A 48 -17.71 7.71 1.14
C HIS A 48 -16.77 8.75 1.75
N GLY A 49 -16.93 9.02 3.04
CA GLY A 49 -16.11 9.97 3.77
C GLY A 49 -16.40 11.42 3.43
N MET A 50 -15.37 12.26 3.49
CA MET A 50 -15.49 13.69 3.30
C MET A 50 -15.34 14.07 1.81
N SER A 51 -16.31 14.79 1.27
CA SER A 51 -16.17 15.44 -0.03
C SER A 51 -15.09 16.53 0.03
N GLN A 52 -14.05 16.42 -0.79
CA GLN A 52 -12.95 17.40 -0.83
C GLN A 52 -13.47 18.78 -1.28
N TYR A 53 -14.23 18.84 -2.37
CA TYR A 53 -14.86 20.08 -2.85
C TYR A 53 -15.94 20.60 -1.90
N GLY A 54 -16.64 19.69 -1.20
CA GLY A 54 -17.58 20.06 -0.14
C GLY A 54 -16.86 20.74 1.04
N ALA A 55 -15.70 20.21 1.45
CA ALA A 55 -14.86 20.82 2.48
C ALA A 55 -14.32 22.20 2.02
N GLN A 56 -13.91 22.33 0.75
CA GLN A 56 -13.47 23.60 0.17
C GLN A 56 -14.62 24.63 0.19
N GLY A 57 -15.80 24.26 -0.30
CA GLY A 57 -16.97 25.13 -0.32
C GLY A 57 -17.40 25.59 1.08
N ALA A 58 -17.39 24.68 2.05
CA ALA A 58 -17.69 24.99 3.44
C ALA A 58 -16.66 25.95 4.06
N ALA A 59 -15.37 25.72 3.79
CA ALA A 59 -14.29 26.60 4.26
C ALA A 59 -14.38 28.01 3.63
N ASN A 60 -14.75 28.10 2.35
CA ASN A 60 -15.01 29.38 1.67
C ASN A 60 -16.20 30.16 2.31
N GLN A 61 -17.14 29.45 2.92
CA GLN A 61 -18.25 30.04 3.68
C GLN A 61 -17.88 30.34 5.14
N GLY A 62 -16.62 30.19 5.52
CA GLY A 62 -16.11 30.49 6.85
C GLY A 62 -16.25 29.38 7.90
N LEU A 63 -16.62 28.16 7.48
CA LEU A 63 -16.67 27.04 8.41
C LEU A 63 -15.25 26.59 8.80
N THR A 64 -15.07 26.32 10.08
CA THR A 64 -13.82 25.76 10.60
C THR A 64 -13.66 24.28 10.25
N TRP A 65 -12.44 23.78 10.23
CA TRP A 65 -12.15 22.37 10.00
C TRP A 65 -12.92 21.44 10.97
N LYS A 66 -13.16 21.88 12.21
CA LYS A 66 -13.93 21.11 13.20
C LYS A 66 -15.40 20.94 12.78
N GLN A 67 -16.01 22.00 12.28
CA GLN A 67 -17.39 21.97 11.77
C GLN A 67 -17.47 21.11 10.50
N ILE A 68 -16.51 21.25 9.60
CA ILE A 68 -16.42 20.44 8.37
C ILE A 68 -16.30 18.95 8.72
N VAL A 69 -15.34 18.58 9.55
CA VAL A 69 -15.14 17.18 9.97
C VAL A 69 -16.37 16.66 10.73
N GLY A 70 -16.96 17.46 11.60
CA GLY A 70 -18.16 17.10 12.36
C GLY A 70 -19.39 16.84 11.47
N PHE A 71 -19.51 17.56 10.35
CA PHE A 71 -20.58 17.35 9.37
C PHE A 71 -20.42 16.00 8.63
N TYR A 72 -19.22 15.72 8.13
CA TYR A 72 -18.98 14.50 7.35
C TYR A 72 -18.85 13.23 8.19
N TYR A 73 -18.48 13.37 9.47
CA TYR A 73 -18.30 12.25 10.41
C TYR A 73 -19.14 12.44 11.69
N PRO A 74 -20.48 12.43 11.56
CA PRO A 74 -21.36 12.66 12.72
C PRO A 74 -21.15 11.56 13.78
N GLY A 75 -21.33 11.92 15.05
CA GLY A 75 -21.16 11.01 16.19
C GLY A 75 -19.72 10.67 16.55
N THR A 76 -18.72 11.15 15.79
CA THR A 76 -17.30 10.95 16.10
C THR A 76 -16.80 12.00 17.11
N ARG A 77 -15.66 11.69 17.75
CA ARG A 77 -14.96 12.60 18.65
C ARG A 77 -13.51 12.77 18.21
N LEU A 78 -12.97 13.98 18.38
CA LEU A 78 -11.57 14.24 18.14
C LEU A 78 -10.70 13.47 19.15
N GLY A 79 -9.77 12.68 18.62
CA GLY A 79 -8.81 11.92 19.39
C GLY A 79 -7.37 12.29 19.03
N ARG A 80 -6.43 11.54 19.59
CA ARG A 80 -5.00 11.66 19.28
C ARG A 80 -4.45 10.31 18.86
N ALA A 81 -3.73 10.28 17.73
CA ALA A 81 -3.00 9.12 17.27
C ALA A 81 -1.51 9.45 17.22
N HIS A 82 -0.68 8.62 17.86
CA HIS A 82 0.77 8.78 17.96
C HIS A 82 1.48 7.50 17.52
N GLY A 83 2.78 7.60 17.33
CA GLY A 83 3.64 6.47 16.99
C GLY A 83 4.02 6.40 15.51
N PRO A 84 4.89 5.46 15.17
CA PRO A 84 5.34 5.27 13.79
C PRO A 84 4.25 4.64 12.94
N LEU A 85 4.28 4.98 11.66
CA LEU A 85 3.55 4.33 10.58
C LEU A 85 4.55 3.62 9.67
N LYS A 86 4.18 2.46 9.15
CA LYS A 86 4.96 1.67 8.20
C LYS A 86 4.27 1.71 6.84
N VAL A 87 4.84 2.46 5.90
CA VAL A 87 4.30 2.63 4.55
C VAL A 87 5.07 1.73 3.59
N LEU A 88 4.38 0.83 2.90
CA LEU A 88 4.95 0.04 1.83
C LEU A 88 5.23 0.94 0.62
N ILE A 89 6.47 0.97 0.14
CA ILE A 89 6.84 1.62 -1.12
C ILE A 89 6.73 0.57 -2.23
N THR A 90 5.62 0.60 -2.95
CA THR A 90 5.25 -0.45 -3.91
C THR A 90 6.14 -0.49 -5.15
N ALA A 91 6.72 0.64 -5.51
CA ALA A 91 7.66 0.77 -6.63
C ALA A 91 9.01 0.10 -6.38
N ASP A 92 9.38 -0.21 -5.11
CA ASP A 92 10.69 -0.73 -4.73
C ASP A 92 10.60 -2.17 -4.19
N LYS A 93 10.97 -3.16 -5.02
CA LYS A 93 10.74 -4.59 -4.79
C LYS A 93 12.00 -5.45 -4.68
N ARG A 94 13.16 -4.93 -4.34
CA ARG A 94 14.36 -5.78 -4.25
C ARG A 94 15.25 -5.42 -3.10
N ASP A 95 15.81 -4.25 -3.17
CA ASP A 95 16.85 -3.74 -2.30
C ASP A 95 16.67 -2.25 -2.07
N VAL A 96 16.92 -1.82 -0.88
CA VAL A 96 16.83 -0.40 -0.53
C VAL A 96 18.13 0.28 -0.94
N VAL A 97 18.09 1.13 -1.95
CA VAL A 97 19.25 1.92 -2.39
C VAL A 97 19.06 3.38 -2.03
N VAL A 98 19.95 3.92 -1.22
CA VAL A 98 19.91 5.34 -0.80
C VAL A 98 21.18 6.07 -1.19
N ASP A 99 21.05 7.37 -1.48
CA ASP A 99 22.21 8.23 -1.64
C ASP A 99 22.93 8.43 -0.30
N ALA A 100 24.26 8.49 -0.38
CA ALA A 100 25.07 8.80 0.79
C ALA A 100 24.88 10.28 1.17
N ARG A 101 24.83 10.53 2.47
CA ARG A 101 24.70 11.88 3.04
C ARG A 101 25.29 11.98 4.43
N ALA A 102 25.56 13.18 4.88
CA ALA A 102 25.97 13.44 6.26
C ALA A 102 24.87 12.98 7.24
N GLY A 103 25.28 12.26 8.28
CA GLY A 103 24.40 11.72 9.30
C GLY A 103 23.68 10.41 8.90
N LEU A 104 23.96 9.84 7.74
CA LEU A 104 23.38 8.56 7.33
C LEU A 104 23.78 7.45 8.30
N ARG A 105 22.80 6.68 8.74
CA ARG A 105 22.95 5.58 9.68
C ARG A 105 22.32 4.32 9.13
N LEU A 106 22.89 3.19 9.49
CA LEU A 106 22.29 1.87 9.35
C LEU A 106 22.01 1.33 10.74
N THR A 107 20.78 0.94 11.00
CA THR A 107 20.39 0.28 12.25
C THR A 107 19.97 -1.16 11.97
N ARG A 108 20.63 -2.13 12.61
CA ARG A 108 20.17 -3.52 12.67
C ARG A 108 18.96 -3.57 13.60
N LEU A 109 17.87 -4.20 13.17
CA LEU A 109 16.65 -4.25 13.98
C LEU A 109 16.80 -5.25 15.13
N ALA A 110 17.45 -6.39 14.89
CA ALA A 110 17.88 -7.29 15.95
C ALA A 110 19.06 -6.69 16.71
N GLY A 111 18.91 -6.50 18.03
CA GLY A 111 19.92 -5.95 18.91
C GLY A 111 20.17 -4.44 18.76
N ARG A 112 19.40 -3.75 17.94
CA ARG A 112 19.39 -2.27 17.76
C ARG A 112 20.76 -1.60 17.55
N LYS A 113 21.75 -2.33 17.02
CA LYS A 113 23.07 -1.78 16.75
C LYS A 113 23.05 -0.80 15.57
N THR A 114 23.56 0.41 15.79
CA THR A 114 23.56 1.49 14.78
C THR A 114 24.99 1.83 14.36
N PHE A 115 25.18 2.03 13.05
CA PHE A 115 26.45 2.41 12.44
C PHE A 115 26.32 3.77 11.75
N ARG A 116 27.29 4.64 11.91
CA ARG A 116 27.42 5.93 11.21
C ARG A 116 28.08 5.68 9.86
N LEU A 117 27.29 5.53 8.80
CA LEU A 117 27.79 5.18 7.47
C LEU A 117 28.64 6.28 6.84
N ASP A 118 28.32 7.54 7.13
CA ASP A 118 29.10 8.72 6.76
C ASP A 118 30.53 8.73 7.39
N LYS A 119 30.73 8.02 8.49
CA LYS A 119 32.04 7.84 9.13
C LYS A 119 32.74 6.55 8.72
N VAL A 120 31.97 5.50 8.47
CA VAL A 120 32.49 4.16 8.08
C VAL A 120 33.11 4.20 6.67
N ARG A 121 32.46 4.87 5.74
CA ARG A 121 32.92 5.03 4.34
C ARG A 121 32.61 6.45 3.86
N PRO A 122 33.44 7.46 4.22
CA PRO A 122 33.17 8.87 3.90
C PRO A 122 33.09 9.18 2.40
N ARG A 123 33.75 8.36 1.58
CA ARG A 123 33.76 8.51 0.11
C ARG A 123 32.64 7.72 -0.60
N ALA A 124 31.77 7.03 0.13
CA ALA A 124 30.62 6.36 -0.48
C ALA A 124 29.66 7.39 -1.12
N THR A 125 29.14 7.07 -2.29
CA THR A 125 28.14 7.87 -3.01
C THR A 125 26.75 7.31 -2.84
N ARG A 126 26.62 5.98 -2.67
CA ARG A 126 25.35 5.27 -2.46
C ARG A 126 25.55 4.08 -1.52
N TRP A 127 24.46 3.72 -0.85
CA TRP A 127 24.39 2.54 -0.01
C TRP A 127 23.23 1.65 -0.44
N GLN A 128 23.44 0.34 -0.36
CA GLN A 128 22.48 -0.70 -0.69
C GLN A 128 22.26 -1.60 0.51
N LEU A 129 21.02 -1.89 0.82
CA LEU A 129 20.57 -2.89 1.78
C LEU A 129 19.79 -3.96 1.02
N LEU A 130 20.44 -5.10 0.80
CA LEU A 130 19.90 -6.22 0.04
C LEU A 130 19.51 -7.36 1.00
N PRO A 131 18.24 -7.76 1.07
CA PRO A 131 17.83 -8.97 1.79
C PRO A 131 18.25 -10.22 1.00
N LYS A 132 18.94 -11.14 1.67
CA LYS A 132 19.38 -12.42 1.10
C LYS A 132 19.10 -13.55 2.09
N GLY A 133 17.99 -14.26 1.88
CA GLY A 133 17.45 -15.21 2.88
C GLY A 133 17.20 -14.51 4.21
N SER A 134 17.62 -15.09 5.30
CA SER A 134 17.50 -14.53 6.65
C SER A 134 18.53 -13.42 7.00
N LYS A 135 19.35 -13.00 6.02
CA LYS A 135 20.44 -12.03 6.24
C LYS A 135 20.20 -10.74 5.47
N SER A 136 20.71 -9.64 6.01
CA SER A 136 20.89 -8.36 5.29
C SER A 136 22.34 -8.24 4.82
N VAL A 137 22.52 -7.98 3.52
CA VAL A 137 23.82 -7.68 2.92
C VAL A 137 23.89 -6.19 2.66
N ILE A 138 24.93 -5.54 3.15
CA ILE A 138 25.15 -4.10 3.02
C ILE A 138 26.32 -3.88 2.07
N SER A 139 26.07 -3.08 1.04
CA SER A 139 27.07 -2.72 0.03
C SER A 139 27.08 -1.19 -0.17
N TYR A 140 28.14 -0.68 -0.77
CA TYR A 140 28.25 0.74 -1.11
C TYR A 140 28.86 0.91 -2.50
N ARG A 141 28.65 2.06 -3.11
CA ARG A 141 29.39 2.56 -4.28
C ARG A 141 30.28 3.72 -3.86
N ALA A 142 31.43 3.84 -4.52
CA ALA A 142 32.36 4.95 -4.34
C ALA A 142 32.94 5.37 -5.71
N PRO A 143 33.43 6.61 -5.86
CA PRO A 143 34.08 7.08 -7.09
C PRO A 143 35.25 6.17 -7.49
N GLY A 144 35.41 5.95 -8.79
CA GLY A 144 36.49 5.13 -9.35
C GLY A 144 36.36 3.62 -9.16
N ARG A 145 35.23 3.14 -8.60
CA ARG A 145 34.93 1.70 -8.48
C ARG A 145 33.67 1.37 -9.29
N GLY A 146 33.78 0.42 -10.21
CA GLY A 146 32.63 -0.14 -10.91
C GLY A 146 31.82 -1.04 -9.98
N GLY A 147 30.49 -0.81 -9.93
CA GLY A 147 29.57 -1.70 -9.22
C GLY A 147 29.51 -1.53 -7.70
N TRP A 148 28.91 -2.53 -7.04
CA TRP A 148 28.70 -2.56 -5.60
C TRP A 148 29.85 -3.25 -4.86
N THR A 149 30.37 -2.64 -3.82
CA THR A 149 31.36 -3.22 -2.92
C THR A 149 30.69 -3.64 -1.62
N LYS A 150 30.70 -4.92 -1.29
CA LYS A 150 30.16 -5.43 -0.04
C LYS A 150 30.95 -4.85 1.13
N TRP A 151 30.24 -4.32 2.12
CA TRP A 151 30.82 -3.86 3.38
C TRP A 151 30.66 -4.92 4.47
N THR A 152 29.43 -5.40 4.70
CA THR A 152 29.12 -6.36 5.77
C THR A 152 27.86 -7.16 5.45
N ALA A 153 27.62 -8.21 6.23
CA ALA A 153 26.35 -8.92 6.26
C ALA A 153 26.06 -9.36 7.70
N PHE A 154 24.78 -9.46 8.05
CA PHE A 154 24.35 -9.91 9.37
C PHE A 154 22.94 -10.52 9.31
N PRO A 155 22.55 -11.37 10.27
CA PRO A 155 21.21 -11.91 10.36
C PRO A 155 20.16 -10.81 10.63
N GLY A 156 18.94 -11.03 10.11
CA GLY A 156 17.79 -10.17 10.34
C GLY A 156 17.75 -8.92 9.47
N SER A 157 16.72 -8.13 9.69
CA SER A 157 16.42 -6.91 8.93
C SER A 157 17.17 -5.69 9.43
N ALA A 158 17.27 -4.68 8.58
CA ALA A 158 17.88 -3.40 8.91
C ALA A 158 17.14 -2.24 8.25
N GLN A 159 17.50 -1.03 8.64
CA GLN A 159 16.97 0.20 8.05
C GLN A 159 18.03 1.29 7.97
N PHE A 160 17.89 2.13 6.95
CA PHE A 160 18.61 3.40 6.85
C PHE A 160 17.82 4.51 7.54
N SER A 161 18.52 5.49 8.13
CA SER A 161 17.95 6.72 8.67
C SER A 161 18.98 7.84 8.66
N ALA A 162 18.55 9.10 8.75
CA ALA A 162 19.43 10.25 8.83
C ALA A 162 18.94 11.28 9.87
N GLY A 163 18.36 10.79 10.97
CA GLY A 163 17.71 11.64 11.97
C GLY A 163 16.48 12.34 11.37
N ASN A 164 16.43 13.67 11.49
CA ASN A 164 15.32 14.48 10.94
C ASN A 164 15.47 14.83 9.45
N LYS A 165 16.58 14.41 8.82
CA LYS A 165 16.84 14.71 7.41
C LYS A 165 16.27 13.61 6.52
N PRO A 166 15.65 13.96 5.36
CA PRO A 166 15.12 12.97 4.43
C PRO A 166 16.21 12.06 3.85
N LEU A 167 15.84 10.88 3.42
CA LEU A 167 16.67 9.94 2.67
C LEU A 167 16.22 9.96 1.21
N THR A 168 17.15 10.04 0.28
CA THR A 168 16.87 9.89 -1.15
C THR A 168 16.94 8.41 -1.52
N LEU A 169 15.79 7.81 -1.80
CA LEU A 169 15.64 6.43 -2.29
C LEU A 169 15.80 6.42 -3.82
N ARG A 170 16.65 5.53 -4.32
CA ARG A 170 16.81 5.28 -5.75
C ARG A 170 15.90 4.15 -6.21
N LEU A 171 14.83 4.50 -6.87
CA LEU A 171 13.89 3.55 -7.43
C LEU A 171 14.42 2.93 -8.73
N PRO A 172 14.11 1.65 -9.03
CA PRO A 172 14.43 1.04 -10.31
C PRO A 172 13.67 1.72 -11.46
N HIS A 173 14.40 2.19 -12.48
CA HIS A 173 13.83 2.77 -13.70
C HIS A 173 12.93 4.01 -13.49
N GLN A 174 13.05 4.68 -12.36
CA GLN A 174 12.29 5.87 -12.01
C GLN A 174 13.21 6.95 -11.41
N GLU A 175 12.70 8.15 -11.27
CA GLU A 175 13.38 9.21 -10.54
C GLU A 175 13.54 8.84 -9.06
N ALA A 176 14.53 9.44 -8.43
CA ALA A 176 14.76 9.24 -7.01
C ALA A 176 13.73 10.04 -6.22
N VAL A 177 13.23 9.46 -5.14
CA VAL A 177 12.24 10.09 -4.25
C VAL A 177 12.82 10.24 -2.86
N SER A 178 12.55 11.36 -2.22
CA SER A 178 13.02 11.66 -0.86
C SER A 178 11.96 11.32 0.18
N TYR A 179 12.39 10.63 1.26
CA TYR A 179 11.50 10.18 2.34
C TYR A 179 12.00 10.61 3.71
N ARG A 180 11.11 11.10 4.56
CA ARG A 180 11.38 11.31 5.98
C ARG A 180 11.43 9.99 6.74
N GLY A 181 12.04 10.00 7.92
CA GLY A 181 12.08 8.83 8.79
C GLY A 181 13.14 7.82 8.39
N ALA A 182 12.78 6.54 8.33
CA ALA A 182 13.69 5.45 8.00
C ALA A 182 13.17 4.62 6.82
N LEU A 183 14.09 4.09 6.03
CA LEU A 183 13.82 3.14 4.96
C LEU A 183 14.30 1.75 5.39
N ARG A 184 13.36 0.85 5.54
CA ARG A 184 13.57 -0.53 6.03
C ARG A 184 13.41 -1.52 4.89
N SER A 185 14.27 -2.53 4.85
CA SER A 185 14.07 -3.68 3.98
C SER A 185 13.37 -4.80 4.74
N VAL A 186 12.21 -5.24 4.26
CA VAL A 186 11.45 -6.38 4.79
C VAL A 186 10.92 -7.19 3.61
N GLU A 187 11.16 -8.50 3.60
CA GLU A 187 10.63 -9.42 2.56
C GLU A 187 10.87 -8.93 1.12
N ARG A 188 12.02 -8.32 0.89
CA ARG A 188 12.42 -7.73 -0.41
C ARG A 188 11.56 -6.52 -0.85
N HIS A 189 10.89 -5.87 0.09
CA HIS A 189 10.20 -4.61 -0.14
C HIS A 189 10.84 -3.51 0.69
N THR A 190 10.70 -2.29 0.21
CA THR A 190 11.04 -1.11 0.99
C THR A 190 9.82 -0.64 1.78
N VAL A 191 10.02 -0.49 3.08
CA VAL A 191 9.02 0.07 4.00
C VAL A 191 9.55 1.36 4.57
N ASN A 192 8.84 2.47 4.34
CA ASN A 192 9.14 3.74 4.96
C ASN A 192 8.53 3.79 6.37
N VAL A 193 9.36 4.00 7.38
CA VAL A 193 8.94 4.06 8.79
C VAL A 193 9.11 5.49 9.29
N LEU A 194 7.98 6.15 9.56
CA LEU A 194 7.96 7.57 9.91
C LEU A 194 6.83 7.89 10.89
N SER A 195 6.78 9.11 11.43
CA SER A 195 5.65 9.55 12.26
C SER A 195 4.41 9.82 11.41
N LEU A 196 3.21 9.71 12.01
CA LEU A 196 1.97 10.11 11.35
C LEU A 196 2.00 11.56 10.85
N ASP A 197 2.64 12.47 11.59
CA ASP A 197 2.76 13.88 11.16
C ASP A 197 3.59 14.01 9.88
N SER A 198 4.69 13.27 9.78
CA SER A 198 5.51 13.26 8.56
C SER A 198 4.79 12.58 7.39
N TYR A 199 3.99 11.58 7.65
CA TYR A 199 3.19 10.91 6.63
C TYR A 199 2.13 11.83 6.03
N VAL A 200 1.36 12.50 6.88
CA VAL A 200 0.29 13.42 6.45
C VAL A 200 0.83 14.54 5.55
N ARG A 201 2.06 15.02 5.78
CA ARG A 201 2.71 16.03 4.92
C ARG A 201 2.93 15.55 3.49
N GLY A 202 3.23 14.28 3.28
CA GLY A 202 3.44 13.69 1.95
C GLY A 202 2.17 13.11 1.31
N VAL A 203 1.03 13.10 2.04
CA VAL A 203 -0.27 12.61 1.54
C VAL A 203 -1.18 13.78 1.16
N VAL A 204 -1.36 14.75 2.05
CA VAL A 204 -2.36 15.82 1.86
C VAL A 204 -2.18 16.60 0.56
N PRO A 205 -0.95 16.92 0.10
CA PRO A 205 -0.76 17.61 -1.18
C PRO A 205 -1.13 16.78 -2.41
N ARG A 206 -1.22 15.47 -2.27
CA ARG A 206 -1.72 14.56 -3.32
C ARG A 206 -3.23 14.46 -3.35
N GLU A 207 -3.89 14.84 -2.26
CA GLU A 207 -5.34 14.79 -2.10
C GLU A 207 -6.00 16.12 -2.47
N VAL A 208 -5.44 17.24 -2.00
CA VAL A 208 -5.99 18.59 -2.22
C VAL A 208 -4.90 19.60 -2.49
N PRO A 209 -5.15 20.61 -3.35
CA PRO A 209 -4.22 21.70 -3.60
C PRO A 209 -3.87 22.49 -2.33
N ALA A 210 -2.61 22.90 -2.19
CA ALA A 210 -2.14 23.65 -1.01
C ALA A 210 -2.76 25.06 -0.94
N GLU A 211 -3.19 25.61 -2.07
CA GLU A 211 -3.82 26.92 -2.21
C GLU A 211 -5.27 26.96 -1.71
N TRP A 212 -5.84 25.81 -1.42
CA TRP A 212 -7.19 25.76 -0.87
C TRP A 212 -7.28 26.44 0.50
N PRO A 213 -8.47 26.89 0.90
CA PRO A 213 -8.65 27.49 2.23
C PRO A 213 -8.06 26.60 3.33
N ALA A 214 -7.32 27.21 4.25
CA ALA A 214 -6.59 26.48 5.29
C ALA A 214 -7.48 25.53 6.11
N GLU A 215 -8.77 25.88 6.30
CA GLU A 215 -9.71 25.04 7.03
C GLU A 215 -10.08 23.76 6.24
N ALA A 216 -10.14 23.82 4.92
CA ALA A 216 -10.33 22.63 4.08
C ALA A 216 -9.09 21.71 4.14
N VAL A 217 -7.87 22.27 4.01
CA VAL A 217 -6.62 21.51 4.11
C VAL A 217 -6.46 20.88 5.51
N ARG A 218 -6.86 21.58 6.57
CA ARG A 218 -6.87 21.03 7.94
C ARG A 218 -7.86 19.89 8.09
N ALA A 219 -9.07 20.01 7.52
CA ALA A 219 -10.07 18.95 7.53
C ALA A 219 -9.56 17.70 6.80
N GLN A 220 -8.96 17.87 5.62
CA GLN A 220 -8.32 16.79 4.87
C GLN A 220 -7.17 16.13 5.66
N SER A 221 -6.36 16.94 6.36
CA SER A 221 -5.27 16.41 7.20
C SER A 221 -5.79 15.54 8.35
N VAL A 222 -6.94 15.89 8.94
CA VAL A 222 -7.59 15.07 9.99
C VAL A 222 -8.13 13.77 9.38
N ALA A 223 -8.78 13.84 8.23
CA ALA A 223 -9.30 12.66 7.53
C ALA A 223 -8.18 11.68 7.16
N ALA A 224 -7.13 12.16 6.48
CA ALA A 224 -5.99 11.35 6.07
C ALA A 224 -5.25 10.70 7.27
N ARG A 225 -5.04 11.47 8.35
CA ARG A 225 -4.45 10.97 9.60
C ARG A 225 -5.30 9.87 10.23
N THR A 226 -6.62 10.07 10.25
CA THR A 226 -7.56 9.13 10.88
C THR A 226 -7.57 7.82 10.11
N TYR A 227 -7.62 7.87 8.78
CA TYR A 227 -7.53 6.71 7.92
C TYR A 227 -6.23 5.93 8.15
N ALA A 228 -5.08 6.60 8.10
CA ALA A 228 -3.78 5.96 8.34
C ALA A 228 -3.65 5.35 9.75
N ALA A 229 -4.24 5.98 10.76
CA ALA A 229 -4.28 5.45 12.12
C ALA A 229 -5.17 4.21 12.23
N PHE A 230 -6.29 4.17 11.50
CA PHE A 230 -7.19 3.02 11.40
C PHE A 230 -6.49 1.84 10.70
N GLU A 231 -5.89 2.08 9.53
CA GLU A 231 -5.13 1.06 8.79
C GLU A 231 -4.03 0.45 9.67
N ARG A 232 -3.26 1.29 10.37
CA ARG A 232 -2.24 0.82 11.31
C ARG A 232 -2.80 -0.04 12.44
N ALA A 233 -3.95 0.33 12.99
CA ALA A 233 -4.57 -0.42 14.10
C ALA A 233 -5.07 -1.80 13.65
N ASN A 234 -5.41 -1.96 12.37
CA ASN A 234 -5.94 -3.19 11.80
C ASN A 234 -4.89 -3.96 10.96
N ALA A 235 -3.66 -3.45 10.86
CA ALA A 235 -2.63 -4.06 10.04
C ALA A 235 -2.22 -5.44 10.57
N THR A 236 -2.28 -6.45 9.70
CA THR A 236 -1.85 -7.83 9.97
C THR A 236 -0.55 -8.20 9.24
N SER A 237 0.04 -7.23 8.51
CA SER A 237 1.22 -7.40 7.68
C SER A 237 2.46 -6.73 8.29
N TYR A 238 3.61 -6.84 7.60
CA TYR A 238 4.85 -6.15 7.95
C TYR A 238 4.81 -4.64 7.67
N TYR A 239 3.80 -4.16 6.95
CA TYR A 239 3.48 -2.74 6.76
C TYR A 239 2.06 -2.43 7.26
N ASP A 240 1.76 -1.16 7.46
CA ASP A 240 0.47 -0.69 7.97
C ASP A 240 -0.41 -0.15 6.83
N ILE A 241 0.18 0.46 5.81
CA ILE A 241 -0.52 1.11 4.69
C ILE A 241 0.38 1.08 3.44
N CYS A 242 -0.18 1.16 2.24
CA CYS A 242 0.55 1.27 0.98
C CYS A 242 0.58 2.73 0.46
N ASP A 243 1.45 3.00 -0.51
CA ASP A 243 1.69 4.33 -1.09
C ASP A 243 0.89 4.62 -2.37
N THR A 244 -0.09 3.77 -2.69
CA THR A 244 -0.89 3.86 -3.93
C THR A 244 -2.35 4.24 -3.66
N GLU A 245 -3.13 4.45 -4.72
CA GLU A 245 -4.57 4.72 -4.67
C GLU A 245 -5.38 3.63 -3.94
N SER A 246 -4.87 2.39 -3.88
CA SER A 246 -5.50 1.32 -3.10
C SER A 246 -5.51 1.58 -1.59
N CYS A 247 -4.68 2.50 -1.11
CA CYS A 247 -4.62 2.96 0.27
C CYS A 247 -4.75 4.49 0.33
N GLN A 248 -3.62 5.19 0.33
CA GLN A 248 -3.51 6.64 0.16
C GLN A 248 -2.25 6.93 -0.65
N VAL A 249 -2.35 7.77 -1.68
CA VAL A 249 -1.19 8.17 -2.47
C VAL A 249 -0.20 8.92 -1.58
N TYR A 250 1.04 8.41 -1.50
CA TYR A 250 2.08 8.97 -0.66
C TYR A 250 3.36 9.20 -1.48
N GLY A 251 3.72 10.43 -1.72
CA GLY A 251 4.85 10.82 -2.57
C GLY A 251 6.13 11.20 -1.83
N GLY A 252 6.17 11.09 -0.49
CA GLY A 252 7.35 11.45 0.29
C GLY A 252 7.51 12.96 0.50
N VAL A 253 8.77 13.43 0.52
CA VAL A 253 9.09 14.85 0.77
C VAL A 253 8.93 15.70 -0.48
N ASP A 254 9.08 15.10 -1.65
CA ASP A 254 9.08 15.85 -2.91
C ASP A 254 7.68 16.42 -3.23
N ASP A 255 6.66 15.96 -2.53
CA ASP A 255 5.28 16.46 -2.59
C ASP A 255 4.91 17.40 -1.43
N GLU A 256 5.79 17.59 -0.43
CA GLU A 256 5.49 18.51 0.68
C GLU A 256 5.53 19.98 0.21
N HIS A 257 4.50 20.75 0.58
CA HIS A 257 4.38 22.19 0.33
C HIS A 257 4.49 22.99 1.62
#